data_04aa4fbc89d7577673f6535747322e1a
#
_entry.id   04aa4fbc89d7577673f6535747322e1a
#
_cell.length_a   1.000
_cell.length_b   1.000
_cell.length_c   1.000
_cell.angle_alpha   90.00
_cell.angle_beta   90.00
_cell.angle_gamma   90.00
#
_symmetry.space_group_name_H-M   'P 1'
#
loop_
_entity.id
_entity.type
_entity.pdbx_description
1 polymer ?
#
loop_
_entity_poly.entity_id
_entity_poly.type
_entity_poly.pdbx_seq_one_letter_code
_entity_poly.pdbx_strand_id
1 'polypeptide(L)'
;MSLQIFVVQIYDYFLNLQANNFKSGNFTNFFKLRTMEIHFNDLNTIPIFATNPFEKKVIQFVQEWFSDTPTVSVQTSGSTGVPKVFEVEKKKMRYSAEMTCRFLELKHEDSALLCLPVEYISGKMMIVRSIERKLRLHITEPSLHPLQNLETEIDFCAMTPLQVEHSLDKIHLIKKLIIGGAAVSEALKKKINEKLLQRTADNEQPTTIVYETYGMSETLSHIALKEIFPNEQQYFQLFQGVEISQDPRGCLTINAPQLNSEILQTNDIIELKNTQEFRFLGRADHIINSGGAKIYPEQLEAIVKKVIPNEVVFLGIPDERLGQKLILVVEGTKSVVLNEKLSNIHYQPKFHQPKEIVFVEKIPRTPNGKVNRRALLDFIQNS
;
A
#
# COMPACT_ATOMS: atom_id res chain seq x y z
N MET A 1 -33.93 -17.72 -26.23
CA MET A 1 -33.58 -18.98 -25.52
C MET A 1 -32.95 -18.54 -24.21
N SER A 2 -33.64 -18.81 -23.11
CA SER A 2 -33.36 -18.11 -21.83
C SER A 2 -32.08 -18.60 -21.16
N LEU A 3 -31.43 -17.69 -20.44
CA LEU A 3 -30.21 -17.91 -19.62
C LEU A 3 -30.29 -19.16 -18.71
N GLN A 4 -31.51 -19.56 -18.31
CA GLN A 4 -31.75 -20.77 -17.49
C GLN A 4 -31.46 -22.09 -18.21
N ILE A 5 -31.66 -22.17 -19.53
CA ILE A 5 -31.38 -23.40 -20.29
C ILE A 5 -29.88 -23.60 -20.48
N PHE A 6 -29.12 -22.50 -20.59
CA PHE A 6 -27.68 -22.56 -20.74
C PHE A 6 -26.98 -23.03 -19.45
N VAL A 7 -27.48 -22.62 -18.30
CA VAL A 7 -26.95 -23.00 -16.98
C VAL A 7 -27.16 -24.50 -16.70
N VAL A 8 -28.31 -25.07 -17.09
CA VAL A 8 -28.60 -26.48 -16.89
C VAL A 8 -27.74 -27.38 -17.79
N GLN A 9 -27.47 -26.98 -19.03
CA GLN A 9 -26.61 -27.76 -19.94
C GLN A 9 -25.13 -27.79 -19.48
N ILE A 10 -24.64 -26.70 -18.86
CA ILE A 10 -23.29 -26.66 -18.30
C ILE A 10 -23.19 -27.53 -17.04
N TYR A 11 -24.21 -27.55 -16.20
CA TYR A 11 -24.26 -28.40 -15.00
C TYR A 11 -24.19 -29.88 -15.34
N ASP A 12 -24.97 -30.34 -16.36
CA ASP A 12 -24.95 -31.70 -16.85
C ASP A 12 -23.63 -32.09 -17.52
N TYR A 13 -22.96 -31.18 -18.21
CA TYR A 13 -21.64 -31.40 -18.77
C TYR A 13 -20.57 -31.67 -17.71
N PHE A 14 -20.57 -30.88 -16.61
CA PHE A 14 -19.63 -31.07 -15.50
C PHE A 14 -19.92 -32.32 -14.65
N LEU A 15 -21.17 -32.67 -14.43
CA LEU A 15 -21.53 -33.91 -13.75
C LEU A 15 -21.05 -35.15 -14.55
N ASN A 16 -21.11 -35.09 -15.86
CA ASN A 16 -20.61 -36.16 -16.74
C ASN A 16 -19.07 -36.22 -16.76
N LEU A 17 -18.37 -35.10 -16.65
CA LEU A 17 -16.92 -35.05 -16.52
C LEU A 17 -16.44 -35.62 -15.15
N GLN A 18 -17.14 -35.32 -14.05
CA GLN A 18 -16.85 -35.93 -12.75
C GLN A 18 -17.08 -37.45 -12.75
N ALA A 19 -18.17 -37.92 -13.35
CA ALA A 19 -18.47 -39.34 -13.43
C ALA A 19 -17.46 -40.16 -14.26
N ASN A 20 -16.89 -39.56 -15.32
CA ASN A 20 -15.87 -40.19 -16.14
C ASN A 20 -14.47 -40.22 -15.52
N ASN A 21 -14.13 -39.24 -14.70
CA ASN A 21 -12.83 -39.17 -13.98
C ASN A 21 -12.78 -40.10 -12.75
N PHE A 22 -13.92 -40.48 -12.18
CA PHE A 22 -13.99 -41.47 -11.09
C PHE A 22 -13.58 -42.89 -11.51
N LYS A 23 -13.55 -43.17 -12.81
CA LYS A 23 -13.20 -44.51 -13.35
C LYS A 23 -11.73 -44.71 -13.67
N SER A 24 -10.88 -43.69 -13.61
CA SER A 24 -9.49 -43.79 -14.02
C SER A 24 -8.48 -43.52 -12.89
N GLY A 25 -8.57 -44.09 -11.76
CA GLY A 25 -7.57 -44.38 -10.70
C GLY A 25 -6.33 -43.50 -10.50
N ASN A 26 -6.23 -42.32 -11.11
CA ASN A 26 -5.03 -41.41 -11.01
C ASN A 26 -5.34 -40.18 -10.18
N PHE A 27 -5.47 -40.31 -8.84
CA PHE A 27 -5.90 -39.25 -7.93
C PHE A 27 -4.75 -38.45 -7.26
N THR A 28 -3.49 -38.77 -7.54
CA THR A 28 -2.38 -38.17 -6.73
C THR A 28 -1.67 -36.97 -7.33
N ASN A 29 -2.01 -36.50 -8.54
CA ASN A 29 -1.27 -35.39 -9.16
C ASN A 29 -2.12 -34.22 -9.69
N PHE A 30 -3.42 -34.09 -9.35
CA PHE A 30 -4.30 -33.08 -9.95
C PHE A 30 -4.64 -31.87 -9.06
N PHE A 31 -4.19 -31.82 -7.80
CA PHE A 31 -4.31 -30.64 -6.95
C PHE A 31 -3.02 -29.83 -6.87
N LYS A 32 -2.42 -29.50 -8.01
CA LYS A 32 -1.62 -28.26 -8.06
C LYS A 32 -2.62 -27.12 -7.89
N LEU A 33 -2.54 -26.39 -6.79
CA LEU A 33 -3.35 -25.21 -6.50
C LEU A 33 -3.29 -24.28 -7.73
N ARG A 34 -4.32 -24.35 -8.57
CA ARG A 34 -4.42 -23.52 -9.76
C ARG A 34 -4.86 -22.14 -9.25
N THR A 35 -3.95 -21.18 -9.21
CA THR A 35 -4.30 -19.78 -9.00
C THR A 35 -5.34 -19.39 -10.04
N MET A 36 -6.44 -18.76 -9.59
CA MET A 36 -7.43 -18.22 -10.51
C MET A 36 -6.77 -17.13 -11.36
N GLU A 37 -7.01 -17.18 -12.68
CA GLU A 37 -6.55 -16.18 -13.63
C GLU A 37 -7.74 -15.63 -14.42
N ILE A 38 -7.81 -14.33 -14.61
CA ILE A 38 -8.83 -13.64 -15.41
C ILE A 38 -8.15 -12.87 -16.53
N HIS A 39 -8.58 -13.12 -17.76
CA HIS A 39 -8.16 -12.41 -18.96
C HIS A 39 -9.23 -11.39 -19.36
N PHE A 40 -8.94 -10.11 -19.20
CA PHE A 40 -9.91 -9.05 -19.53
C PHE A 40 -9.99 -8.71 -21.03
N ASN A 41 -9.28 -9.42 -21.88
CA ASN A 41 -9.44 -9.36 -23.33
C ASN A 41 -10.73 -10.02 -23.81
N ASP A 42 -11.14 -11.10 -23.15
CA ASP A 42 -12.32 -11.84 -23.48
C ASP A 42 -13.18 -12.01 -22.21
N LEU A 43 -14.25 -11.25 -22.13
CA LEU A 43 -15.17 -11.29 -20.99
C LEU A 43 -15.86 -12.65 -20.81
N ASN A 44 -15.88 -13.49 -21.85
CA ASN A 44 -16.40 -14.86 -21.75
C ASN A 44 -15.48 -15.77 -20.92
N THR A 45 -14.24 -15.36 -20.69
CA THR A 45 -13.27 -16.11 -19.86
C THR A 45 -13.36 -15.79 -18.38
N ILE A 46 -14.21 -14.83 -17.97
CA ILE A 46 -14.43 -14.51 -16.56
C ILE A 46 -14.98 -15.76 -15.88
N PRO A 47 -14.29 -16.28 -14.84
CA PRO A 47 -14.73 -17.49 -14.17
C PRO A 47 -16.13 -17.34 -13.57
N ILE A 48 -17.00 -18.30 -13.80
CA ILE A 48 -18.34 -18.33 -13.22
C ILE A 48 -18.32 -18.95 -11.82
N PHE A 49 -17.28 -19.75 -11.53
CA PHE A 49 -17.15 -20.47 -10.27
C PHE A 49 -15.89 -20.04 -9.53
N ALA A 50 -16.06 -19.79 -8.24
CA ALA A 50 -14.97 -19.53 -7.30
C ALA A 50 -14.62 -20.81 -6.55
N THR A 51 -13.34 -21.03 -6.28
CA THR A 51 -12.86 -22.17 -5.47
C THR A 51 -12.77 -21.82 -3.98
N ASN A 52 -12.76 -20.54 -3.65
CA ASN A 52 -12.67 -20.04 -2.28
C ASN A 52 -13.48 -18.73 -2.09
N PRO A 53 -13.70 -18.28 -0.83
CA PRO A 53 -14.48 -17.08 -0.54
C PRO A 53 -13.88 -15.80 -1.13
N PHE A 54 -12.56 -15.70 -1.26
CA PHE A 54 -11.91 -14.51 -1.81
C PHE A 54 -12.17 -14.40 -3.32
N GLU A 55 -11.98 -15.47 -4.07
CA GLU A 55 -12.30 -15.51 -5.50
C GLU A 55 -13.77 -15.17 -5.77
N LYS A 56 -14.69 -15.63 -4.91
CA LYS A 56 -16.10 -15.26 -5.00
C LYS A 56 -16.32 -13.76 -4.92
N LYS A 57 -15.64 -13.08 -3.99
CA LYS A 57 -15.71 -11.61 -3.85
C LYS A 57 -15.12 -10.91 -5.06
N VAL A 58 -14.02 -11.42 -5.63
CA VAL A 58 -13.43 -10.88 -6.87
C VAL A 58 -14.43 -10.98 -8.01
N ILE A 59 -15.03 -12.13 -8.23
CA ILE A 59 -16.05 -12.34 -9.29
C ILE A 59 -17.24 -11.41 -9.08
N GLN A 60 -17.73 -11.30 -7.84
CA GLN A 60 -18.83 -10.38 -7.51
C GLN A 60 -18.50 -8.94 -7.85
N PHE A 61 -17.29 -8.46 -7.52
CA PHE A 61 -16.88 -7.12 -7.88
C PHE A 61 -16.74 -6.93 -9.39
N VAL A 62 -16.23 -7.91 -10.13
CA VAL A 62 -16.15 -7.84 -11.59
C VAL A 62 -17.56 -7.76 -12.20
N GLN A 63 -18.53 -8.54 -11.69
CA GLN A 63 -19.92 -8.46 -12.12
C GLN A 63 -20.56 -7.10 -11.78
N GLU A 64 -20.33 -6.56 -10.58
CA GLU A 64 -20.74 -5.21 -10.17
C GLU A 64 -20.13 -4.15 -11.10
N TRP A 65 -18.85 -4.30 -11.46
CA TRP A 65 -18.15 -3.37 -12.35
C TRP A 65 -18.79 -3.30 -13.74
N PHE A 66 -19.19 -4.43 -14.30
CA PHE A 66 -19.83 -4.49 -15.62
C PHE A 66 -21.35 -4.30 -15.59
N SER A 67 -21.97 -4.09 -14.43
CA SER A 67 -23.38 -3.72 -14.32
C SER A 67 -23.63 -2.26 -14.77
N ASP A 68 -24.91 -1.92 -15.02
CA ASP A 68 -25.31 -0.58 -15.43
C ASP A 68 -25.24 0.49 -14.33
N THR A 69 -24.91 0.11 -13.08
CA THR A 69 -24.77 1.06 -11.99
C THR A 69 -23.58 2.00 -12.23
N PRO A 70 -23.72 3.33 -12.03
CA PRO A 70 -22.62 4.28 -12.24
C PRO A 70 -21.57 4.24 -11.12
N THR A 71 -21.88 3.62 -9.99
CA THR A 71 -21.07 3.56 -8.79
C THR A 71 -20.77 2.12 -8.36
N VAL A 72 -19.82 1.96 -7.49
CA VAL A 72 -19.50 0.73 -6.75
C VAL A 72 -19.31 1.05 -5.29
N SER A 73 -19.71 0.12 -4.42
CA SER A 73 -19.51 0.25 -2.97
C SER A 73 -18.06 -0.01 -2.58
N VAL A 74 -17.49 0.84 -1.75
CA VAL A 74 -16.13 0.71 -1.20
C VAL A 74 -16.16 0.84 0.32
N GLN A 75 -15.42 0.01 1.00
CA GLN A 75 -15.29 0.04 2.45
C GLN A 75 -14.02 0.80 2.87
N THR A 76 -14.13 1.70 3.84
CA THR A 76 -12.94 2.28 4.49
C THR A 76 -12.39 1.32 5.53
N SER A 77 -11.07 1.34 5.73
CA SER A 77 -10.43 0.59 6.80
C SER A 77 -10.73 1.12 8.22
N GLY A 78 -11.61 2.14 8.34
CA GLY A 78 -12.14 2.72 9.57
C GLY A 78 -11.08 3.10 10.61
N SER A 79 -10.69 4.37 10.71
CA SER A 79 -9.85 4.89 11.81
C SER A 79 -10.56 4.81 13.17
N THR A 80 -11.89 4.65 13.18
CA THR A 80 -12.77 4.60 14.37
C THR A 80 -13.26 3.19 14.72
N GLY A 81 -12.75 2.15 14.04
CA GLY A 81 -13.08 0.74 14.33
C GLY A 81 -14.29 0.18 13.59
N VAL A 82 -15.25 1.00 13.16
CA VAL A 82 -16.38 0.54 12.34
C VAL A 82 -16.13 0.95 10.89
N PRO A 83 -16.02 -0.03 9.96
CA PRO A 83 -15.84 0.27 8.55
C PRO A 83 -17.04 1.04 8.01
N LYS A 84 -16.79 2.15 7.33
CA LYS A 84 -17.83 2.90 6.63
C LYS A 84 -17.85 2.46 5.16
N VAL A 85 -19.03 2.15 4.65
CA VAL A 85 -19.26 1.88 3.23
C VAL A 85 -19.67 3.20 2.56
N PHE A 86 -19.11 3.48 1.40
CA PHE A 86 -19.44 4.66 0.60
C PHE A 86 -19.40 4.29 -0.89
N GLU A 87 -20.16 5.05 -1.68
CA GLU A 87 -20.24 4.84 -3.12
C GLU A 87 -19.16 5.65 -3.84
N VAL A 88 -18.51 5.00 -4.81
CA VAL A 88 -17.49 5.60 -5.66
C VAL A 88 -17.91 5.49 -7.12
N GLU A 89 -17.82 6.60 -7.85
CA GLU A 89 -18.10 6.62 -9.26
C GLU A 89 -17.10 5.77 -10.06
N LYS A 90 -17.60 4.83 -10.87
CA LYS A 90 -16.77 4.00 -11.76
C LYS A 90 -15.88 4.85 -12.68
N LYS A 91 -16.39 6.00 -13.14
CA LYS A 91 -15.64 6.94 -13.98
C LYS A 91 -14.37 7.45 -13.30
N LYS A 92 -14.45 7.81 -12.02
CA LYS A 92 -13.29 8.27 -11.23
C LYS A 92 -12.26 7.15 -11.03
N MET A 93 -12.75 5.93 -10.77
CA MET A 93 -11.87 4.76 -10.64
C MET A 93 -11.15 4.43 -11.96
N ARG A 94 -11.83 4.52 -13.10
CA ARG A 94 -11.21 4.37 -14.42
C ARG A 94 -10.09 5.38 -14.62
N TYR A 95 -10.36 6.64 -14.35
CA TYR A 95 -9.36 7.69 -14.51
C TYR A 95 -8.12 7.44 -13.63
N SER A 96 -8.33 7.09 -12.35
CA SER A 96 -7.24 6.71 -11.43
C SER A 96 -6.45 5.50 -11.93
N ALA A 97 -7.14 4.49 -12.46
CA ALA A 97 -6.49 3.31 -13.03
C ALA A 97 -5.63 3.65 -14.25
N GLU A 98 -6.16 4.49 -15.14
CA GLU A 98 -5.44 4.95 -16.35
C GLU A 98 -4.17 5.72 -16.01
N MET A 99 -4.23 6.64 -15.04
CA MET A 99 -3.05 7.37 -14.57
C MET A 99 -1.95 6.43 -14.09
N THR A 100 -2.28 5.45 -13.24
CA THR A 100 -1.33 4.46 -12.75
C THR A 100 -0.74 3.63 -13.90
N CYS A 101 -1.59 3.10 -14.78
CA CYS A 101 -1.17 2.26 -15.90
C CYS A 101 -0.27 3.03 -16.88
N ARG A 102 -0.56 4.32 -17.10
CA ARG A 102 0.26 5.19 -17.96
C ARG A 102 1.62 5.47 -17.33
N PHE A 103 1.64 5.84 -16.04
CA PHE A 103 2.90 6.13 -15.34
C PHE A 103 3.82 4.91 -15.30
N LEU A 104 3.26 3.74 -15.02
CA LEU A 104 4.00 2.48 -14.98
C LEU A 104 4.22 1.86 -16.37
N GLU A 105 3.75 2.51 -17.44
CA GLU A 105 3.86 1.98 -18.81
C GLU A 105 3.39 0.53 -18.94
N LEU A 106 2.27 0.20 -18.28
CA LEU A 106 1.68 -1.13 -18.38
C LEU A 106 1.08 -1.33 -19.77
N LYS A 107 1.34 -2.49 -20.35
CA LYS A 107 0.90 -2.85 -21.69
C LYS A 107 -0.30 -3.81 -21.62
N HIS A 108 -1.00 -3.88 -22.70
CA HIS A 108 -1.99 -4.93 -22.95
C HIS A 108 -1.33 -6.31 -22.78
N GLU A 109 -2.02 -7.26 -22.15
CA GLU A 109 -1.54 -8.62 -21.84
C GLU A 109 -0.41 -8.70 -20.79
N ASP A 110 0.06 -7.60 -20.22
CA ASP A 110 0.95 -7.69 -19.06
C ASP A 110 0.24 -8.47 -17.93
N SER A 111 0.99 -9.24 -17.18
CA SER A 111 0.48 -9.98 -16.03
C SER A 111 0.41 -9.09 -14.79
N ALA A 112 -0.69 -9.21 -14.04
CA ALA A 112 -0.86 -8.53 -12.76
C ALA A 112 -1.21 -9.53 -11.65
N LEU A 113 -0.76 -9.26 -10.40
CA LEU A 113 -1.08 -10.08 -9.24
C LEU A 113 -1.96 -9.31 -8.27
N LEU A 114 -3.17 -9.83 -8.02
CA LEU A 114 -4.06 -9.37 -6.96
C LEU A 114 -3.79 -10.19 -5.70
N CYS A 115 -3.29 -9.52 -4.65
CA CYS A 115 -3.06 -10.09 -3.32
C CYS A 115 -3.54 -9.17 -2.18
N LEU A 116 -4.42 -8.22 -2.52
CA LEU A 116 -5.03 -7.27 -1.59
C LEU A 116 -6.52 -7.53 -1.44
N PRO A 117 -7.11 -7.29 -0.25
CA PRO A 117 -8.54 -7.51 -0.02
C PRO A 117 -9.41 -6.60 -0.90
N VAL A 118 -10.39 -7.20 -1.59
CA VAL A 118 -11.29 -6.49 -2.51
C VAL A 118 -12.44 -5.75 -1.82
N GLU A 119 -12.56 -5.86 -0.53
CA GLU A 119 -13.45 -5.03 0.28
C GLU A 119 -12.98 -3.57 0.30
N TYR A 120 -11.67 -3.37 0.20
CA TYR A 120 -11.05 -2.05 0.23
C TYR A 120 -10.72 -1.55 -1.17
N ILE A 121 -10.56 -0.23 -1.27
CA ILE A 121 -10.24 0.43 -2.54
C ILE A 121 -8.95 -0.12 -3.19
N SER A 122 -7.97 -0.53 -2.41
CA SER A 122 -6.68 -1.03 -2.91
C SER A 122 -6.84 -2.30 -3.75
N GLY A 123 -7.61 -3.29 -3.27
CA GLY A 123 -7.90 -4.52 -4.02
C GLY A 123 -8.78 -4.25 -5.23
N LYS A 124 -9.84 -3.42 -5.08
CA LYS A 124 -10.72 -3.04 -6.20
C LYS A 124 -9.93 -2.34 -7.31
N MET A 125 -9.02 -1.43 -6.96
CA MET A 125 -8.23 -0.70 -7.95
C MET A 125 -7.24 -1.60 -8.71
N MET A 126 -6.79 -2.73 -8.14
CA MET A 126 -6.01 -3.71 -8.89
C MET A 126 -6.85 -4.35 -10.00
N ILE A 127 -8.10 -4.70 -9.70
CA ILE A 127 -9.04 -5.24 -10.70
C ILE A 127 -9.35 -4.19 -11.76
N VAL A 128 -9.65 -2.95 -11.36
CA VAL A 128 -9.99 -1.88 -12.31
C VAL A 128 -8.81 -1.56 -13.24
N ARG A 129 -7.57 -1.52 -12.74
CA ARG A 129 -6.37 -1.37 -13.58
C ARG A 129 -6.24 -2.51 -14.59
N SER A 130 -6.53 -3.73 -14.15
CA SER A 130 -6.47 -4.91 -15.03
C SER A 130 -7.55 -4.86 -16.11
N ILE A 131 -8.75 -4.39 -15.79
CA ILE A 131 -9.84 -4.20 -16.77
C ILE A 131 -9.47 -3.10 -17.79
N GLU A 132 -9.07 -1.91 -17.31
CA GLU A 132 -8.81 -0.76 -18.17
C GLU A 132 -7.60 -0.98 -19.10
N ARG A 133 -6.58 -1.72 -18.63
CA ARG A 133 -5.39 -2.03 -19.43
C ARG A 133 -5.45 -3.40 -20.10
N LYS A 134 -6.52 -4.19 -19.86
CA LYS A 134 -6.68 -5.58 -20.35
C LYS A 134 -5.49 -6.46 -19.97
N LEU A 135 -5.16 -6.45 -18.67
CA LEU A 135 -4.09 -7.28 -18.11
C LEU A 135 -4.59 -8.71 -17.87
N ARG A 136 -3.67 -9.65 -17.76
CA ARG A 136 -3.92 -10.98 -17.23
C ARG A 136 -3.83 -10.93 -15.72
N LEU A 137 -4.94 -11.07 -15.01
CA LEU A 137 -5.00 -10.93 -13.56
C LEU A 137 -4.90 -12.29 -12.87
N HIS A 138 -3.77 -12.55 -12.23
CA HIS A 138 -3.59 -13.66 -11.31
C HIS A 138 -4.13 -13.29 -9.94
N ILE A 139 -4.85 -14.21 -9.29
CA ILE A 139 -5.53 -13.96 -8.02
C ILE A 139 -4.95 -14.87 -6.95
N THR A 140 -4.46 -14.25 -5.88
CA THR A 140 -3.96 -14.93 -4.68
C THR A 140 -4.71 -14.39 -3.46
N GLU A 141 -5.12 -15.27 -2.57
CA GLU A 141 -5.78 -14.88 -1.32
C GLU A 141 -4.88 -13.94 -0.50
N PRO A 142 -5.43 -12.81 0.02
CA PRO A 142 -4.67 -11.90 0.83
C PRO A 142 -4.08 -12.57 2.06
N SER A 143 -2.76 -12.48 2.20
CA SER A 143 -2.01 -13.04 3.32
C SER A 143 -0.77 -12.19 3.59
N LEU A 144 -0.02 -12.52 4.64
CA LEU A 144 1.30 -11.93 4.90
C LEU A 144 2.35 -12.41 3.87
N HIS A 145 2.17 -13.58 3.29
CA HIS A 145 3.11 -14.21 2.35
C HIS A 145 2.49 -14.43 0.96
N PRO A 146 2.01 -13.37 0.27
CA PRO A 146 1.23 -13.52 -0.96
C PRO A 146 2.04 -14.11 -2.13
N LEU A 147 3.36 -14.01 -2.09
CA LEU A 147 4.24 -14.54 -3.13
C LEU A 147 4.76 -15.96 -2.84
N GLN A 148 4.32 -16.60 -1.74
CA GLN A 148 4.87 -17.90 -1.31
C GLN A 148 4.85 -18.96 -2.43
N ASN A 149 3.77 -19.01 -3.20
CA ASN A 149 3.56 -19.99 -4.26
C ASN A 149 3.83 -19.43 -5.67
N LEU A 150 4.37 -18.20 -5.77
CA LEU A 150 4.69 -17.60 -7.06
C LEU A 150 5.97 -18.25 -7.62
N GLU A 151 5.89 -18.76 -8.86
CA GLU A 151 7.00 -19.42 -9.56
C GLU A 151 7.37 -18.72 -10.88
N THR A 152 6.53 -17.80 -11.35
CA THR A 152 6.69 -17.10 -12.63
C THR A 152 6.78 -15.59 -12.43
N GLU A 153 7.38 -14.90 -13.36
CA GLU A 153 7.42 -13.43 -13.34
C GLU A 153 6.03 -12.84 -13.52
N ILE A 154 5.80 -11.72 -12.83
CA ILE A 154 4.59 -10.88 -12.90
C ILE A 154 5.02 -9.46 -13.28
N ASP A 155 4.35 -8.86 -14.25
CA ASP A 155 4.70 -7.53 -14.72
C ASP A 155 4.29 -6.44 -13.71
N PHE A 156 3.18 -6.61 -12.97
CA PHE A 156 2.68 -5.61 -12.03
C PHE A 156 2.05 -6.22 -10.76
N CYS A 157 2.42 -5.66 -9.60
CA CYS A 157 1.79 -6.01 -8.32
C CYS A 157 1.72 -4.79 -7.39
N ALA A 158 0.68 -4.75 -6.54
CA ALA A 158 0.56 -3.79 -5.45
C ALA A 158 0.53 -4.55 -4.11
N MET A 159 1.34 -4.11 -3.15
CA MET A 159 1.48 -4.75 -1.83
C MET A 159 1.54 -3.72 -0.71
N THR A 160 1.23 -4.15 0.51
CA THR A 160 1.54 -3.38 1.72
C THR A 160 3.01 -3.56 2.11
N PRO A 161 3.61 -2.63 2.89
CA PRO A 161 4.97 -2.80 3.39
C PRO A 161 5.18 -4.13 4.13
N LEU A 162 4.18 -4.55 4.92
CA LEU A 162 4.24 -5.80 5.67
C LEU A 162 4.26 -7.03 4.76
N GLN A 163 3.45 -7.05 3.69
CA GLN A 163 3.49 -8.12 2.70
C GLN A 163 4.84 -8.19 1.98
N VAL A 164 5.42 -7.04 1.64
CA VAL A 164 6.75 -6.98 1.02
C VAL A 164 7.81 -7.51 1.96
N GLU A 165 7.79 -7.12 3.24
CA GLU A 165 8.75 -7.59 4.24
C GLU A 165 8.76 -9.11 4.38
N HIS A 166 7.58 -9.74 4.31
CA HIS A 166 7.43 -11.20 4.36
C HIS A 166 7.61 -11.92 3.01
N SER A 167 7.85 -11.17 1.94
CA SER A 167 7.99 -11.71 0.58
C SER A 167 9.33 -11.37 -0.09
N LEU A 168 10.30 -10.85 0.68
CA LEU A 168 11.58 -10.34 0.17
C LEU A 168 12.32 -11.34 -0.73
N ASP A 169 12.22 -12.63 -0.45
CA ASP A 169 12.90 -13.65 -1.24
C ASP A 169 12.33 -13.84 -2.66
N LYS A 170 11.11 -13.35 -2.91
CA LYS A 170 10.40 -13.51 -4.18
C LYS A 170 10.00 -12.20 -4.88
N ILE A 171 10.28 -11.03 -4.30
CA ILE A 171 9.92 -9.74 -4.94
C ILE A 171 10.62 -9.53 -6.28
N HIS A 172 11.75 -10.20 -6.53
CA HIS A 172 12.45 -10.17 -7.82
C HIS A 172 11.61 -10.77 -8.97
N LEU A 173 10.56 -11.53 -8.66
CA LEU A 173 9.62 -12.03 -9.66
C LEU A 173 8.59 -10.97 -10.08
N ILE A 174 8.59 -9.78 -9.48
CA ILE A 174 7.68 -8.68 -9.83
C ILE A 174 8.47 -7.59 -10.55
N LYS A 175 8.15 -7.32 -11.82
CA LYS A 175 8.84 -6.28 -12.59
C LYS A 175 8.53 -4.86 -12.11
N LYS A 176 7.25 -4.57 -11.81
CA LYS A 176 6.79 -3.26 -11.32
C LYS A 176 6.00 -3.47 -10.04
N LEU A 177 6.63 -3.20 -8.90
CA LEU A 177 6.01 -3.32 -7.58
C LEU A 177 5.68 -1.94 -7.03
N ILE A 178 4.42 -1.68 -6.69
CA ILE A 178 4.03 -0.50 -5.92
C ILE A 178 3.73 -0.89 -4.47
N ILE A 179 4.23 -0.10 -3.53
CA ILE A 179 4.04 -0.32 -2.10
C ILE A 179 3.20 0.82 -1.54
N GLY A 180 2.07 0.49 -0.92
CA GLY A 180 1.13 1.47 -0.41
C GLY A 180 0.42 1.06 0.88
N GLY A 181 -0.49 1.91 1.35
CA GLY A 181 -1.23 1.74 2.59
C GLY A 181 -0.51 2.28 3.83
N ALA A 182 0.82 2.28 3.84
CA ALA A 182 1.68 2.93 4.85
C ALA A 182 3.01 3.34 4.22
N ALA A 183 3.75 4.24 4.87
CA ALA A 183 5.09 4.63 4.44
C ALA A 183 6.06 3.44 4.48
N VAL A 184 6.95 3.38 3.51
CA VAL A 184 8.01 2.36 3.46
C VAL A 184 9.16 2.80 4.36
N SER A 185 9.43 2.03 5.41
CA SER A 185 10.52 2.34 6.35
C SER A 185 11.90 2.25 5.68
N GLU A 186 12.86 3.04 6.16
CA GLU A 186 14.25 2.97 5.68
C GLU A 186 14.86 1.57 5.85
N ALA A 187 14.48 0.88 6.94
CA ALA A 187 14.90 -0.51 7.16
C ALA A 187 14.37 -1.45 6.07
N LEU A 188 13.10 -1.29 5.66
CA LEU A 188 12.52 -2.10 4.60
C LEU A 188 13.13 -1.76 3.24
N LYS A 189 13.36 -0.47 2.94
CA LYS A 189 14.06 -0.05 1.71
C LYS A 189 15.44 -0.70 1.62
N LYS A 190 16.20 -0.69 2.71
CA LYS A 190 17.51 -1.33 2.78
C LYS A 190 17.43 -2.83 2.49
N LYS A 191 16.47 -3.55 3.13
CA LYS A 191 16.24 -4.97 2.88
C LYS A 191 15.87 -5.27 1.41
N ILE A 192 15.02 -4.44 0.80
CA ILE A 192 14.64 -4.54 -0.62
C ILE A 192 15.90 -4.41 -1.50
N ASN A 193 16.70 -3.35 -1.27
CA ASN A 193 17.94 -3.11 -2.01
C ASN A 193 18.91 -4.29 -1.88
N GLU A 194 19.19 -4.75 -0.67
CA GLU A 194 20.09 -5.87 -0.42
C GLU A 194 19.63 -7.15 -1.14
N LYS A 195 18.33 -7.46 -1.08
CA LYS A 195 17.78 -8.68 -1.71
C LYS A 195 17.77 -8.62 -3.22
N LEU A 196 17.43 -7.48 -3.81
CA LEU A 196 17.37 -7.34 -5.26
C LEU A 196 18.77 -7.23 -5.88
N LEU A 197 19.70 -6.52 -5.25
CA LEU A 197 21.09 -6.41 -5.72
C LEU A 197 21.83 -7.75 -5.65
N GLN A 198 21.55 -8.61 -4.66
CA GLN A 198 22.16 -9.95 -4.57
C GLN A 198 21.78 -10.87 -5.75
N ARG A 199 20.71 -10.57 -6.47
CA ARG A 199 20.20 -11.39 -7.57
C ARG A 199 20.52 -10.84 -8.96
N THR A 200 21.01 -9.62 -9.06
CA THR A 200 21.59 -9.10 -10.29
C THR A 200 22.97 -9.74 -10.47
N ALA A 201 23.03 -10.80 -11.28
CA ALA A 201 24.29 -11.39 -11.70
C ALA A 201 25.09 -10.37 -12.53
N ASP A 202 26.38 -10.43 -12.41
CA ASP A 202 27.42 -9.63 -13.10
C ASP A 202 26.94 -8.74 -14.27
N ASN A 203 26.71 -7.45 -13.99
CA ASN A 203 26.42 -6.36 -14.95
C ASN A 203 25.05 -6.35 -15.65
N GLU A 204 24.07 -7.15 -15.27
CA GLU A 204 22.71 -6.99 -15.78
C GLU A 204 21.93 -5.92 -15.01
N GLN A 205 21.15 -5.11 -15.73
CA GLN A 205 20.26 -4.12 -15.10
C GLN A 205 19.14 -4.85 -14.35
N PRO A 206 18.77 -4.41 -13.15
CA PRO A 206 17.66 -4.99 -12.42
C PRO A 206 16.36 -4.93 -13.24
N THR A 207 15.66 -6.04 -13.36
CA THR A 207 14.37 -6.11 -14.06
C THR A 207 13.21 -5.61 -13.18
N THR A 208 13.39 -5.60 -11.85
CA THR A 208 12.41 -5.15 -10.86
C THR A 208 12.57 -3.66 -10.59
N ILE A 209 11.48 -2.92 -10.64
CA ILE A 209 11.39 -1.53 -10.19
C ILE A 209 10.38 -1.46 -9.05
N VAL A 210 10.77 -0.84 -7.93
CA VAL A 210 9.91 -0.72 -6.75
C VAL A 210 9.59 0.74 -6.48
N TYR A 211 8.30 1.03 -6.28
CA TYR A 211 7.80 2.37 -6.00
C TYR A 211 7.08 2.44 -4.66
N GLU A 212 7.28 3.53 -3.94
CA GLU A 212 6.43 3.96 -2.83
C GLU A 212 5.30 4.85 -3.36
N THR A 213 4.06 4.67 -2.86
CA THR A 213 2.90 5.43 -3.32
C THR A 213 2.57 6.58 -2.38
N TYR A 214 2.06 7.69 -2.94
CA TYR A 214 1.42 8.76 -2.19
C TYR A 214 -0.02 8.96 -2.67
N GLY A 215 -0.96 8.95 -1.73
CA GLY A 215 -2.39 9.16 -1.98
C GLY A 215 -3.22 9.02 -0.71
N MET A 216 -4.50 9.30 -0.83
CA MET A 216 -5.46 9.27 0.26
C MET A 216 -6.84 8.79 -0.22
N SER A 217 -7.78 8.60 0.71
CA SER A 217 -9.14 8.16 0.36
C SER A 217 -9.84 9.14 -0.56
N GLU A 218 -9.59 10.43 -0.37
CA GLU A 218 -10.18 11.54 -1.11
C GLU A 218 -9.69 11.62 -2.57
N THR A 219 -8.53 11.01 -2.86
CA THR A 219 -7.99 10.82 -4.21
C THR A 219 -8.25 9.42 -4.76
N LEU A 220 -9.07 8.61 -4.09
CA LEU A 220 -9.41 7.21 -4.37
C LEU A 220 -8.22 6.26 -4.22
N SER A 221 -7.10 6.61 -4.78
CA SER A 221 -5.86 5.84 -4.79
C SER A 221 -4.68 6.82 -4.77
N HIS A 222 -3.50 6.34 -5.12
CA HIS A 222 -2.32 7.18 -5.21
C HIS A 222 -2.38 8.12 -6.43
N ILE A 223 -1.79 9.29 -6.26
CA ILE A 223 -1.65 10.34 -7.28
C ILE A 223 -0.20 10.60 -7.65
N ALA A 224 0.73 9.99 -6.92
CA ALA A 224 2.15 10.11 -7.15
C ALA A 224 2.88 8.83 -6.75
N LEU A 225 4.00 8.58 -7.39
CA LEU A 225 4.92 7.49 -7.08
C LEU A 225 6.33 8.04 -6.87
N LYS A 226 7.09 7.33 -6.04
CA LYS A 226 8.51 7.59 -5.80
C LYS A 226 9.27 6.28 -5.95
N GLU A 227 10.18 6.21 -6.89
CA GLU A 227 11.03 5.05 -7.07
C GLU A 227 11.96 4.89 -5.86
N ILE A 228 12.02 3.68 -5.30
CA ILE A 228 12.88 3.34 -4.16
C ILE A 228 13.88 2.24 -4.52
N PHE A 229 13.75 1.61 -5.68
CA PHE A 229 14.71 0.66 -6.28
C PHE A 229 14.48 0.60 -7.80
N PRO A 230 15.49 0.53 -8.67
CA PRO A 230 16.93 0.58 -8.36
C PRO A 230 17.44 1.99 -8.01
N ASN A 231 16.72 3.06 -8.38
CA ASN A 231 17.15 4.44 -8.13
C ASN A 231 16.36 5.01 -6.96
N GLU A 232 17.00 5.19 -5.81
CA GLU A 232 16.34 5.78 -4.65
C GLU A 232 16.09 7.29 -4.85
N GLN A 233 14.85 7.63 -5.23
CA GLN A 233 14.41 9.01 -5.36
C GLN A 233 14.00 9.58 -4.00
N GLN A 234 14.14 10.91 -3.84
CA GLN A 234 13.69 11.62 -2.64
C GLN A 234 12.30 12.24 -2.79
N TYR A 235 11.88 12.51 -4.03
CA TYR A 235 10.66 13.21 -4.36
C TYR A 235 9.66 12.27 -5.03
N PHE A 236 8.40 12.41 -4.67
CA PHE A 236 7.28 11.79 -5.38
C PHE A 236 7.05 12.53 -6.69
N GLN A 237 6.88 11.79 -7.75
CA GLN A 237 6.50 12.29 -9.07
C GLN A 237 4.99 12.16 -9.24
N LEU A 238 4.33 13.29 -9.56
CA LEU A 238 2.90 13.34 -9.80
C LEU A 238 2.49 12.64 -11.09
N PHE A 239 1.29 12.12 -11.06
CA PHE A 239 0.63 11.65 -12.28
C PHE A 239 0.15 12.84 -13.12
N GLN A 240 0.13 12.64 -14.43
CA GLN A 240 -0.40 13.64 -15.36
C GLN A 240 -1.87 13.94 -15.05
N GLY A 241 -2.24 15.21 -15.01
CA GLY A 241 -3.59 15.68 -14.70
C GLY A 241 -3.85 15.91 -13.21
N VAL A 242 -2.82 15.79 -12.38
CA VAL A 242 -2.81 16.20 -10.97
C VAL A 242 -1.96 17.45 -10.84
N GLU A 243 -2.51 18.47 -10.21
CA GLU A 243 -1.81 19.70 -9.85
C GLU A 243 -1.72 19.83 -8.34
N ILE A 244 -0.62 20.37 -7.86
CA ILE A 244 -0.41 20.59 -6.43
C ILE A 244 0.09 22.00 -6.16
N SER A 245 -0.19 22.47 -4.95
CA SER A 245 0.38 23.69 -4.40
C SER A 245 0.55 23.56 -2.88
N GLN A 246 1.11 24.57 -2.26
CA GLN A 246 1.19 24.68 -0.79
C GLN A 246 0.22 25.75 -0.30
N ASP A 247 -0.48 25.48 0.79
CA ASP A 247 -1.20 26.50 1.54
C ASP A 247 -0.23 27.36 2.40
N PRO A 248 -0.71 28.43 3.06
CA PRO A 248 0.13 29.28 3.92
C PRO A 248 0.80 28.54 5.10
N ARG A 249 0.35 27.34 5.45
CA ARG A 249 0.94 26.47 6.47
C ARG A 249 2.08 25.60 5.93
N GLY A 250 2.29 25.60 4.61
CA GLY A 250 3.20 24.70 3.91
C GLY A 250 2.58 23.32 3.67
N CYS A 251 1.26 23.19 3.83
CA CYS A 251 0.57 21.93 3.61
C CYS A 251 0.18 21.75 2.13
N LEU A 252 0.19 20.52 1.69
CA LEU A 252 -0.18 20.13 0.34
C LEU A 252 -1.66 20.45 0.06
N THR A 253 -1.92 21.12 -1.05
CA THR A 253 -3.23 21.20 -1.68
C THR A 253 -3.21 20.46 -3.00
N ILE A 254 -4.29 19.73 -3.30
CA ILE A 254 -4.39 18.85 -4.47
C ILE A 254 -5.58 19.30 -5.32
N ASN A 255 -5.33 19.59 -6.58
CA ASN A 255 -6.34 19.82 -7.60
C ASN A 255 -6.29 18.64 -8.60
N ALA A 256 -7.28 17.77 -8.52
CA ALA A 256 -7.41 16.58 -9.37
C ALA A 256 -8.88 16.39 -9.76
N PRO A 257 -9.44 17.26 -10.64
CA PRO A 257 -10.89 17.36 -10.89
C PRO A 257 -11.51 16.08 -11.44
N GLN A 258 -10.71 15.19 -12.04
CA GLN A 258 -11.18 13.89 -12.50
C GLN A 258 -11.37 12.88 -11.37
N LEU A 259 -10.75 13.09 -10.21
CA LEU A 259 -10.85 12.25 -9.02
C LEU A 259 -11.77 12.89 -7.98
N ASN A 260 -11.62 14.17 -7.74
CA ASN A 260 -12.42 14.94 -6.81
C ASN A 260 -12.72 16.33 -7.41
N SER A 261 -14.00 16.74 -7.37
CA SER A 261 -14.43 18.06 -7.88
C SER A 261 -13.94 19.23 -7.03
N GLU A 262 -13.53 18.97 -5.79
CA GLU A 262 -13.05 19.99 -4.87
C GLU A 262 -11.52 19.96 -4.78
N ILE A 263 -10.92 21.13 -4.56
CA ILE A 263 -9.51 21.24 -4.21
C ILE A 263 -9.34 20.70 -2.79
N LEU A 264 -8.57 19.63 -2.66
CA LEU A 264 -8.31 19.00 -1.38
C LEU A 264 -7.25 19.77 -0.60
N GLN A 265 -7.59 20.20 0.60
CA GLN A 265 -6.65 20.76 1.55
C GLN A 265 -6.22 19.69 2.53
N THR A 266 -4.93 19.41 2.62
CA THR A 266 -4.39 18.38 3.49
C THR A 266 -3.75 18.97 4.75
N ASN A 267 -3.35 18.10 5.66
CA ASN A 267 -2.43 18.41 6.75
C ASN A 267 -1.02 17.86 6.49
N ASP A 268 -0.73 17.46 5.27
CA ASP A 268 0.57 16.91 4.89
C ASP A 268 1.51 18.04 4.48
N ILE A 269 2.53 18.29 5.29
CA ILE A 269 3.55 19.29 5.00
C ILE A 269 4.49 18.72 3.96
N ILE A 270 4.78 19.53 2.94
CA ILE A 270 5.60 19.11 1.83
C ILE A 270 6.71 20.15 1.53
N GLU A 271 7.69 19.70 0.79
CA GLU A 271 8.65 20.53 0.07
C GLU A 271 8.38 20.34 -1.42
N LEU A 272 8.09 21.42 -2.12
CA LEU A 272 7.98 21.40 -3.58
C LEU A 272 9.37 21.54 -4.20
N LYS A 273 9.76 20.59 -5.05
CA LYS A 273 10.94 20.72 -5.92
C LYS A 273 10.58 21.50 -7.19
N ASN A 274 9.42 21.20 -7.73
CA ASN A 274 8.82 21.86 -8.90
C ASN A 274 7.29 21.55 -8.93
N THR A 275 6.59 21.88 -10.01
CA THR A 275 5.15 21.67 -10.16
C THR A 275 4.74 20.19 -10.28
N GLN A 276 5.69 19.27 -10.48
CA GLN A 276 5.45 17.85 -10.70
C GLN A 276 6.10 16.95 -9.64
N GLU A 277 6.93 17.51 -8.76
CA GLU A 277 7.68 16.73 -7.78
C GLU A 277 7.63 17.38 -6.40
N PHE A 278 7.33 16.58 -5.39
CA PHE A 278 7.29 16.99 -4.00
C PHE A 278 7.86 15.94 -3.05
N ARG A 279 8.31 16.37 -1.89
CA ARG A 279 8.74 15.52 -0.79
C ARG A 279 7.80 15.71 0.40
N PHE A 280 7.30 14.62 0.95
CA PHE A 280 6.55 14.64 2.21
C PHE A 280 7.50 14.84 3.37
N LEU A 281 7.20 15.81 4.23
CA LEU A 281 8.03 16.16 5.40
C LEU A 281 7.41 15.72 6.72
N GLY A 282 6.09 15.56 6.79
CA GLY A 282 5.36 15.20 7.98
C GLY A 282 3.96 15.80 7.98
N ARG A 283 3.25 15.67 9.10
CA ARG A 283 1.90 16.20 9.23
C ARG A 283 1.85 17.43 10.11
N ALA A 284 1.05 18.41 9.73
CA ALA A 284 0.85 19.66 10.48
C ALA A 284 0.27 19.43 11.88
N ASP A 285 -0.62 18.42 12.01
CA ASP A 285 -1.22 18.03 13.27
C ASP A 285 -0.28 17.23 14.19
N HIS A 286 0.89 16.83 13.71
CA HIS A 286 1.93 16.18 14.50
C HIS A 286 3.10 17.10 14.88
N ILE A 287 3.13 18.33 14.37
CA ILE A 287 4.23 19.28 14.68
C ILE A 287 4.35 19.44 16.19
N ILE A 288 5.58 19.33 16.68
CA ILE A 288 5.95 19.58 18.05
C ILE A 288 6.55 20.98 18.14
N ASN A 289 5.94 21.87 18.95
CA ASN A 289 6.42 23.24 19.16
C ASN A 289 7.25 23.29 20.45
N SER A 290 8.56 23.21 20.32
CA SER A 290 9.48 23.14 21.46
C SER A 290 10.43 24.34 21.45
N GLY A 291 10.32 25.22 22.46
CA GLY A 291 11.17 26.40 22.59
C GLY A 291 11.10 27.34 21.39
N GLY A 292 9.95 27.49 20.76
CA GLY A 292 9.74 28.29 19.55
C GLY A 292 10.15 27.64 18.24
N ALA A 293 10.76 26.45 18.28
CA ALA A 293 11.08 25.66 17.10
C ALA A 293 9.94 24.74 16.69
N LYS A 294 9.65 24.63 15.39
CA LYS A 294 8.75 23.65 14.82
C LYS A 294 9.55 22.38 14.48
N ILE A 295 9.20 21.27 15.12
CA ILE A 295 9.87 19.98 14.94
C ILE A 295 8.90 19.04 14.23
N TYR A 296 9.36 18.39 13.17
CA TYR A 296 8.62 17.40 12.39
C TYR A 296 9.01 16.00 12.87
N PRO A 297 8.15 15.33 13.68
CA PRO A 297 8.51 14.07 14.34
C PRO A 297 8.84 12.97 13.35
N GLU A 298 8.15 12.90 12.21
CA GLU A 298 8.36 11.87 11.19
C GLU A 298 9.80 11.89 10.63
N GLN A 299 10.39 13.07 10.50
CA GLN A 299 11.78 13.21 10.05
C GLN A 299 12.78 12.66 11.10
N LEU A 300 12.53 12.90 12.37
CA LEU A 300 13.36 12.39 13.45
C LEU A 300 13.19 10.88 13.61
N GLU A 301 11.98 10.37 13.47
CA GLU A 301 11.68 8.94 13.48
C GLU A 301 12.43 8.22 12.35
N ALA A 302 12.49 8.81 11.17
CA ALA A 302 13.26 8.27 10.05
C ALA A 302 14.77 8.19 10.37
N ILE A 303 15.32 9.16 11.10
CA ILE A 303 16.73 9.13 11.53
C ILE A 303 16.97 7.98 12.51
N VAL A 304 16.11 7.84 13.53
CA VAL A 304 16.25 6.80 14.55
C VAL A 304 16.08 5.40 13.96
N LYS A 305 15.13 5.23 13.05
CA LYS A 305 14.86 3.94 12.37
C LYS A 305 16.00 3.46 11.47
N LYS A 306 16.93 4.32 11.09
CA LYS A 306 18.19 3.90 10.42
C LYS A 306 19.16 3.18 11.36
N VAL A 307 19.05 3.46 12.68
CA VAL A 307 19.99 2.98 13.69
C VAL A 307 19.45 1.78 14.46
N ILE A 308 18.14 1.76 14.74
CA ILE A 308 17.46 0.69 15.47
C ILE A 308 16.24 0.16 14.70
N PRO A 309 15.95 -1.15 14.79
CA PRO A 309 14.79 -1.75 14.09
C PRO A 309 13.47 -1.53 14.81
N ASN A 310 13.49 -1.03 16.04
CA ASN A 310 12.31 -0.84 16.87
C ASN A 310 11.37 0.21 16.27
N GLU A 311 10.05 0.04 16.51
CA GLU A 311 9.11 1.13 16.23
C GLU A 311 9.38 2.27 17.20
N VAL A 312 9.38 3.50 16.68
CA VAL A 312 9.67 4.70 17.46
C VAL A 312 8.71 5.81 17.10
N VAL A 313 8.39 6.64 18.09
CA VAL A 313 7.50 7.80 17.93
C VAL A 313 8.08 8.98 18.70
N PHE A 314 8.24 10.12 18.05
CA PHE A 314 8.52 11.36 18.75
C PHE A 314 7.21 12.05 19.15
N LEU A 315 7.12 12.50 20.42
CA LEU A 315 5.98 13.21 20.97
C LEU A 315 6.41 14.50 21.63
N GLY A 316 5.52 15.50 21.61
CA GLY A 316 5.62 16.69 22.42
C GLY A 316 4.71 16.54 23.65
N ILE A 317 5.31 16.54 24.85
CA ILE A 317 4.55 16.59 26.10
C ILE A 317 4.61 18.00 26.69
N PRO A 318 3.56 18.47 27.39
CA PRO A 318 3.55 19.80 27.98
C PRO A 318 4.79 20.09 28.84
N ASP A 319 5.38 21.28 28.70
CA ASP A 319 6.55 21.73 29.44
C ASP A 319 6.44 23.23 29.70
N GLU A 320 6.63 23.67 30.94
CA GLU A 320 6.46 25.05 31.35
C GLU A 320 7.43 26.05 30.65
N ARG A 321 8.64 25.57 30.29
CA ARG A 321 9.67 26.43 29.68
C ARG A 321 9.68 26.37 28.16
N LEU A 322 9.40 25.21 27.62
CA LEU A 322 9.50 24.93 26.17
C LEU A 322 8.16 24.96 25.45
N GLY A 323 7.05 25.06 26.20
CA GLY A 323 5.71 24.80 25.69
C GLY A 323 5.47 23.30 25.51
N GLN A 324 6.32 22.65 24.71
CA GLN A 324 6.36 21.20 24.60
C GLN A 324 7.78 20.66 24.74
N LYS A 325 7.99 19.66 25.58
CA LYS A 325 9.23 18.89 25.70
C LYS A 325 9.21 17.76 24.67
N LEU A 326 10.26 17.68 23.84
CA LEU A 326 10.44 16.61 22.87
C LEU A 326 10.86 15.33 23.59
N ILE A 327 10.08 14.25 23.42
CA ILE A 327 10.43 12.92 23.91
C ILE A 327 10.47 11.92 22.78
N LEU A 328 11.29 10.87 22.94
CA LEU A 328 11.33 9.70 22.05
C LEU A 328 10.69 8.51 22.78
N VAL A 329 9.65 7.94 22.20
CA VAL A 329 9.03 6.70 22.67
C VAL A 329 9.54 5.55 21.81
N VAL A 330 10.02 4.48 22.44
CA VAL A 330 10.59 3.30 21.78
C VAL A 330 9.78 2.07 22.18
N GLU A 331 9.31 1.31 21.20
CA GLU A 331 8.64 0.03 21.44
C GLU A 331 9.65 -1.04 21.82
N GLY A 332 9.40 -1.74 22.92
CA GLY A 332 10.24 -2.81 23.45
C GLY A 332 10.84 -2.50 24.82
N THR A 333 11.68 -3.41 25.30
CA THR A 333 12.33 -3.30 26.59
C THR A 333 13.65 -2.55 26.51
N LYS A 334 13.92 -1.73 27.53
CA LYS A 334 15.19 -1.02 27.67
C LYS A 334 16.34 -2.01 27.78
N SER A 335 17.38 -1.84 26.95
CA SER A 335 18.62 -2.63 27.03
C SER A 335 19.84 -1.72 26.94
N VAL A 336 20.99 -2.18 27.43
CA VAL A 336 22.25 -1.44 27.37
C VAL A 336 22.62 -1.14 25.91
N VAL A 337 22.56 -2.14 25.04
CA VAL A 337 22.89 -2.02 23.62
C VAL A 337 21.98 -1.02 22.91
N LEU A 338 20.68 -1.04 23.22
CA LEU A 338 19.72 -0.14 22.62
C LEU A 338 19.94 1.32 23.07
N ASN A 339 20.20 1.52 24.37
CA ASN A 339 20.54 2.85 24.90
C ASN A 339 21.84 3.40 24.29
N GLU A 340 22.87 2.59 24.13
CA GLU A 340 24.14 2.99 23.51
C GLU A 340 23.93 3.41 22.06
N LYS A 341 23.17 2.63 21.28
CA LYS A 341 22.82 3.01 19.89
C LYS A 341 22.05 4.33 19.82
N LEU A 342 21.07 4.53 20.71
CA LEU A 342 20.28 5.76 20.75
C LEU A 342 21.10 6.98 21.17
N SER A 343 22.03 6.83 22.14
CA SER A 343 22.88 7.92 22.60
C SER A 343 23.90 8.39 21.55
N ASN A 344 24.26 7.51 20.62
CA ASN A 344 25.19 7.80 19.53
C ASN A 344 24.53 8.48 18.33
N ILE A 345 23.20 8.71 18.36
CA ILE A 345 22.52 9.44 17.29
C ILE A 345 22.82 10.94 17.39
N HIS A 346 23.36 11.49 16.32
CA HIS A 346 23.66 12.91 16.23
C HIS A 346 22.48 13.66 15.62
N TYR A 347 21.79 14.44 16.46
CA TYR A 347 20.69 15.29 16.02
C TYR A 347 21.19 16.67 15.63
N GLN A 348 20.81 17.14 14.45
CA GLN A 348 21.05 18.49 14.01
C GLN A 348 19.75 19.10 13.46
N PRO A 349 19.39 20.30 13.93
CA PRO A 349 20.00 21.08 15.01
C PRO A 349 19.84 20.43 16.41
N LYS A 350 20.61 20.85 17.40
CA LYS A 350 20.62 20.25 18.77
C LYS A 350 19.23 20.17 19.45
N PHE A 351 18.32 21.07 19.10
CA PHE A 351 16.97 21.03 19.68
C PHE A 351 16.11 19.86 19.15
N HIS A 352 16.57 19.12 18.14
CA HIS A 352 15.99 17.85 17.69
C HIS A 352 16.34 16.66 18.60
N GLN A 353 17.30 16.83 19.52
CA GLN A 353 17.64 15.80 20.49
C GLN A 353 16.50 15.63 21.50
N PRO A 354 15.94 14.41 21.68
CA PRO A 354 14.91 14.18 22.68
C PRO A 354 15.47 14.46 24.09
N LYS A 355 14.65 15.09 24.92
CA LYS A 355 14.99 15.36 26.33
C LYS A 355 14.80 14.12 27.22
N GLU A 356 14.05 13.16 26.71
CA GLU A 356 13.72 11.94 27.42
C GLU A 356 13.50 10.81 26.42
N ILE A 357 13.87 9.58 26.80
CA ILE A 357 13.58 8.36 26.06
C ILE A 357 12.72 7.48 26.95
N VAL A 358 11.52 7.17 26.48
CA VAL A 358 10.52 6.35 27.17
C VAL A 358 10.40 5.01 26.43
N PHE A 359 10.44 3.90 27.17
CA PHE A 359 10.22 2.57 26.61
C PHE A 359 8.81 2.10 26.95
N VAL A 360 8.11 1.58 25.95
CA VAL A 360 6.77 1.02 26.11
C VAL A 360 6.76 -0.39 25.52
N GLU A 361 6.03 -1.30 26.13
CA GLU A 361 5.93 -2.67 25.63
C GLU A 361 5.39 -2.70 24.19
N LYS A 362 4.35 -1.90 23.91
CA LYS A 362 3.73 -1.80 22.60
C LYS A 362 3.18 -0.39 22.33
N ILE A 363 3.49 0.14 21.16
CA ILE A 363 2.95 1.41 20.67
C ILE A 363 1.51 1.19 20.18
N PRO A 364 0.50 1.95 20.68
CA PRO A 364 -0.87 1.84 20.23
C PRO A 364 -1.02 2.08 18.73
N ARG A 365 -1.86 1.27 18.08
CA ARG A 365 -2.16 1.37 16.66
C ARG A 365 -3.66 1.49 16.41
N THR A 366 -4.00 2.12 15.31
CA THR A 366 -5.36 2.13 14.77
C THR A 366 -5.68 0.75 14.15
N PRO A 367 -6.97 0.40 13.92
CA PRO A 367 -7.35 -0.87 13.31
C PRO A 367 -6.68 -1.17 11.95
N ASN A 368 -6.31 -0.12 11.21
CA ASN A 368 -5.59 -0.21 9.95
C ASN A 368 -4.04 -0.23 10.11
N GLY A 369 -3.54 -0.48 11.34
CA GLY A 369 -2.13 -0.67 11.64
C GLY A 369 -1.28 0.61 11.77
N LYS A 370 -1.85 1.80 11.58
CA LYS A 370 -1.12 3.07 11.75
C LYS A 370 -0.91 3.40 13.23
N VAL A 371 0.22 4.04 13.55
CA VAL A 371 0.49 4.54 14.91
C VAL A 371 -0.61 5.49 15.38
N ASN A 372 -1.17 5.22 16.55
CA ASN A 372 -2.15 6.10 17.21
C ASN A 372 -1.42 7.01 18.20
N ARG A 373 -0.90 8.15 17.69
CA ARG A 373 -0.13 9.12 18.51
C ARG A 373 -0.92 9.69 19.67
N ARG A 374 -2.24 9.89 19.50
CA ARG A 374 -3.11 10.42 20.56
C ARG A 374 -3.22 9.43 21.72
N ALA A 375 -3.57 8.19 21.43
CA ALA A 375 -3.64 7.15 22.46
C ALA A 375 -2.29 6.92 23.16
N LEU A 376 -1.19 7.04 22.41
CA LEU A 376 0.17 6.94 22.97
C LEU A 376 0.48 8.13 23.89
N LEU A 377 0.10 9.34 23.49
CA LEU A 377 0.28 10.53 24.33
C LEU A 377 -0.53 10.43 25.62
N ASP A 378 -1.80 10.04 25.51
CA ASP A 378 -2.68 9.83 26.67
C ASP A 378 -2.11 8.76 27.63
N PHE A 379 -1.56 7.68 27.08
CA PHE A 379 -0.89 6.63 27.87
C PHE A 379 0.33 7.17 28.63
N ILE A 380 1.22 7.90 27.95
CA ILE A 380 2.45 8.45 28.56
C ILE A 380 2.14 9.50 29.66
N GLN A 381 1.09 10.30 29.48
CA GLN A 381 0.70 11.33 30.47
C GLN A 381 0.03 10.75 31.72
N ASN A 382 -0.52 9.53 31.62
CA ASN A 382 -1.22 8.87 32.74
C ASN A 382 -0.37 7.77 33.40
N SER A 383 0.86 7.53 32.90
CA SER A 383 1.83 6.58 33.47
C SER A 383 2.82 7.30 34.39
#